data_c96793ae917c164d502dc03ee628ce14
#
_entry.id   c96793ae917c164d502dc03ee628ce14
#
_cell.length_a   1.000
_cell.length_b   1.000
_cell.length_c   1.000
_cell.angle_alpha   90.00
_cell.angle_beta   90.00
_cell.angle_gamma   90.00
#
_symmetry.space_group_name_H-M   'P 1'
#
loop_
_entity.id
_entity.type
_entity.pdbx_description
1 polymer ?
#
loop_
_entity_poly.entity_id
_entity_poly.type
_entity_poly.pdbx_seq_one_letter_code
_entity_poly.pdbx_strand_id
1 'polypeptide(L)'
;TRGDDVTENVKTIRSIPLQLRGNDYPDSFEIRGEILMPWAVFDALNKEREEQEEPLFANPRNAAAGTLKSQNSAVVAARGLDAYLYYLLGENLPADTHYENLQYARSWGFKVSDAVRKLHSVEEVKEYINYWDMERKNLPVATDGMVFKVNSLRQQKNLGYTAKSPRWAIAYKFQAEKALTRLNSVSYQVGRTGTVTPVANLDPVLLSGTIVKRATLHNEDIINALDLHIGDMVFVEKGGEIIPKITAVDTSARLLIGEKVRFIKECPEPECRTPLKRIEGEAAWFCPNEKGCPPQIKGRIEHFISRKAMNIEGLGSETIGQFYSLGLVRDASDLYTLQPDVIAGLERMGERSAQNIVDAVKQSCSVPFERVLFALGIRYVGETVAKKLALALHSIDRIIEATTEDLIRIGDIGVRIAQSVVAYFSDEDNLRFVERLRQYGVQMQIT
;
A
#
# COMPACT_ATOMS: atom_id res chain seq x y z
N THR A 1 8.62 -11.02 5.05
CA THR A 1 8.85 -9.61 4.65
C THR A 1 9.99 -9.03 5.48
N ARG A 2 10.99 -8.48 4.82
CA ARG A 2 12.09 -7.79 5.50
C ARG A 2 11.62 -6.36 5.87
N GLY A 3 11.84 -5.94 7.12
CA GLY A 3 11.58 -4.59 7.62
C GLY A 3 12.86 -3.75 7.66
N ASP A 4 12.69 -2.44 7.92
CA ASP A 4 13.82 -1.55 8.19
C ASP A 4 14.27 -1.76 9.65
N ASP A 5 15.57 -1.78 9.90
CA ASP A 5 16.10 -1.77 11.26
C ASP A 5 16.09 -0.33 11.80
N VAL A 6 15.26 -0.11 12.81
CA VAL A 6 15.11 1.19 13.49
C VAL A 6 15.47 1.10 14.98
N THR A 7 16.25 0.12 15.37
CA THR A 7 16.60 -0.20 16.77
C THR A 7 17.13 1.01 17.51
N GLU A 8 18.06 1.76 16.94
CA GLU A 8 18.65 2.93 17.60
C GLU A 8 17.62 4.05 17.82
N ASN A 9 16.68 4.21 16.90
CA ASN A 9 15.58 5.17 17.04
C ASN A 9 14.56 4.72 18.08
N VAL A 10 14.22 3.42 18.09
CA VAL A 10 13.29 2.84 19.08
C VAL A 10 13.83 3.00 20.50
N LYS A 11 15.13 2.86 20.73
CA LYS A 11 15.77 3.07 22.03
C LYS A 11 15.55 4.47 22.61
N THR A 12 15.24 5.46 21.77
CA THR A 12 14.97 6.85 22.22
C THR A 12 13.54 7.05 22.71
N ILE A 13 12.63 6.11 22.46
CA ILE A 13 11.21 6.22 22.82
C ILE A 13 11.03 5.83 24.28
N ARG A 14 10.68 6.80 25.12
CA ARG A 14 10.62 6.63 26.59
C ARG A 14 9.63 5.58 27.08
N SER A 15 8.56 5.32 26.32
CA SER A 15 7.55 4.30 26.65
C SER A 15 7.97 2.88 26.30
N ILE A 16 9.11 2.69 25.63
CA ILE A 16 9.67 1.36 25.35
C ILE A 16 10.78 1.09 26.37
N PRO A 17 10.64 0.05 27.23
CA PRO A 17 11.63 -0.25 28.25
C PRO A 17 12.93 -0.75 27.60
N LEU A 18 14.07 -0.20 28.05
CA LEU A 18 15.41 -0.70 27.68
C LEU A 18 15.79 -1.92 28.54
N GLN A 19 15.13 -2.09 29.66
CA GLN A 19 15.26 -3.23 30.55
C GLN A 19 13.87 -3.62 31.06
N LEU A 20 13.53 -4.90 30.95
CA LEU A 20 12.26 -5.42 31.44
C LEU A 20 12.22 -5.45 32.96
N ARG A 21 11.04 -5.28 33.53
CA ARG A 21 10.76 -5.39 34.94
C ARG A 21 10.36 -6.84 35.29
N GLY A 22 10.72 -7.28 36.48
CA GLY A 22 10.41 -8.66 36.92
C GLY A 22 11.36 -9.68 36.31
N ASN A 23 10.96 -10.95 36.39
CA ASN A 23 11.75 -12.11 35.94
C ASN A 23 10.84 -13.24 35.42
N ASP A 24 9.56 -12.95 35.18
CA ASP A 24 8.52 -13.89 34.74
C ASP A 24 8.25 -13.84 33.23
N TYR A 25 9.12 -13.18 32.48
CA TYR A 25 9.05 -13.14 31.03
C TYR A 25 9.82 -14.30 30.38
N PRO A 26 9.39 -14.76 29.18
CA PRO A 26 10.10 -15.78 28.42
C PRO A 26 11.51 -15.34 28.02
N ASP A 27 12.43 -16.26 27.87
CA ASP A 27 13.80 -15.97 27.39
C ASP A 27 13.83 -15.32 26.02
N SER A 28 12.83 -15.63 25.17
CA SER A 28 12.67 -15.05 23.84
C SER A 28 11.21 -14.84 23.52
N PHE A 29 10.85 -13.64 23.09
CA PHE A 29 9.52 -13.30 22.60
C PHE A 29 9.58 -12.12 21.61
N GLU A 30 8.53 -11.95 20.85
CA GLU A 30 8.28 -10.80 20.00
C GLU A 30 7.08 -10.02 20.54
N ILE A 31 7.18 -8.70 20.61
CA ILE A 31 6.03 -7.84 20.91
C ILE A 31 5.83 -6.85 19.77
N ARG A 32 4.59 -6.75 19.30
CA ARG A 32 4.20 -5.83 18.24
C ARG A 32 3.38 -4.68 18.79
N GLY A 33 3.58 -3.54 18.19
CA GLY A 33 2.89 -2.32 18.58
C GLY A 33 2.88 -1.29 17.46
N GLU A 34 2.44 -0.10 17.80
CA GLU A 34 2.48 1.05 16.90
C GLU A 34 3.22 2.20 17.57
N ILE A 35 4.16 2.77 16.83
CA ILE A 35 4.84 4.00 17.21
C ILE A 35 4.07 5.16 16.61
N LEU A 36 3.77 6.13 17.43
CA LEU A 36 2.89 7.24 17.09
C LEU A 36 3.36 8.55 17.72
N MET A 37 2.77 9.65 17.30
CA MET A 37 3.01 10.98 17.85
C MET A 37 1.74 11.46 18.57
N PRO A 38 1.78 11.73 19.88
CA PRO A 38 0.65 12.31 20.60
C PRO A 38 0.26 13.68 20.04
N TRP A 39 -1.02 14.04 20.14
CA TRP A 39 -1.55 15.32 19.67
C TRP A 39 -0.81 16.52 20.26
N ALA A 40 -0.57 16.52 21.57
CA ALA A 40 0.15 17.60 22.23
C ALA A 40 1.57 17.82 21.69
N VAL A 41 2.26 16.74 21.32
CA VAL A 41 3.59 16.78 20.71
C VAL A 41 3.51 17.29 19.28
N PHE A 42 2.55 16.79 18.52
CA PHE A 42 2.32 17.20 17.13
C PHE A 42 2.01 18.69 17.02
N ASP A 43 1.12 19.20 17.89
CA ASP A 43 0.73 20.62 17.90
C ASP A 43 1.92 21.51 18.30
N ALA A 44 2.70 21.10 19.30
CA ALA A 44 3.90 21.82 19.72
C ALA A 44 4.96 21.91 18.63
N LEU A 45 5.22 20.78 17.93
CA LEU A 45 6.17 20.75 16.81
C LEU A 45 5.71 21.60 15.62
N ASN A 46 4.41 21.60 15.31
CA ASN A 46 3.88 22.42 14.23
C ASN A 46 3.93 23.91 14.58
N LYS A 47 3.71 24.27 15.84
CA LYS A 47 3.86 25.66 16.30
C LYS A 47 5.30 26.13 16.17
N GLU A 48 6.28 25.32 16.57
CA GLU A 48 7.72 25.62 16.39
C GLU A 48 8.08 25.81 14.91
N ARG A 49 7.58 24.92 14.03
CA ARG A 49 7.81 25.03 12.58
C ARG A 49 7.18 26.28 11.97
N GLU A 50 5.98 26.66 12.42
CA GLU A 50 5.33 27.90 12.01
C GLU A 50 6.16 29.12 12.38
N GLU A 51 6.72 29.15 13.61
CA GLU A 51 7.60 30.22 14.07
C GLU A 51 8.94 30.30 13.27
N GLN A 52 9.36 29.17 12.70
CA GLN A 52 10.58 29.03 11.88
C GLN A 52 10.29 29.16 10.37
N GLU A 53 9.05 29.46 9.98
CA GLU A 53 8.60 29.52 8.59
C GLU A 53 8.85 28.21 7.79
N GLU A 54 8.85 27.07 8.49
CA GLU A 54 9.00 25.74 7.88
C GLU A 54 7.66 25.11 7.51
N PRO A 55 7.61 24.21 6.50
CA PRO A 55 6.39 23.49 6.15
C PRO A 55 5.87 22.65 7.33
N LEU A 56 4.58 22.78 7.66
CA LEU A 56 3.95 22.06 8.76
C LEU A 56 3.83 20.55 8.45
N PHE A 57 3.86 19.74 9.49
CA PHE A 57 3.48 18.34 9.37
C PHE A 57 2.00 18.21 9.09
N ALA A 58 1.64 17.34 8.12
CA ALA A 58 0.26 17.20 7.66
C ALA A 58 -0.64 16.46 8.67
N ASN A 59 -0.12 15.45 9.37
CA ASN A 59 -0.83 14.70 10.39
C ASN A 59 0.14 13.95 11.31
N PRO A 60 -0.30 13.54 12.52
CA PRO A 60 0.56 12.85 13.50
C PRO A 60 1.15 11.53 12.99
N ARG A 61 0.40 10.77 12.18
CA ARG A 61 0.85 9.47 11.65
C ARG A 61 2.04 9.63 10.72
N ASN A 62 1.95 10.56 9.76
CA ASN A 62 3.03 10.82 8.82
C ASN A 62 4.24 11.45 9.52
N ALA A 63 4.01 12.33 10.49
CA ALA A 63 5.07 12.92 11.31
C ALA A 63 5.82 11.85 12.11
N ALA A 64 5.11 10.91 12.73
CA ALA A 64 5.71 9.79 13.46
C ALA A 64 6.52 8.87 12.53
N ALA A 65 5.94 8.46 11.40
CA ALA A 65 6.60 7.57 10.44
C ALA A 65 7.88 8.20 9.85
N GLY A 66 7.83 9.49 9.48
CA GLY A 66 8.98 10.21 8.97
C GLY A 66 10.07 10.40 10.03
N THR A 67 9.68 10.68 11.26
CA THR A 67 10.61 10.80 12.39
C THR A 67 11.31 9.49 12.70
N LEU A 68 10.56 8.38 12.80
CA LEU A 68 11.12 7.06 13.14
C LEU A 68 12.16 6.57 12.12
N LYS A 69 12.05 6.99 10.87
CA LYS A 69 13.01 6.66 9.80
C LYS A 69 14.17 7.62 9.67
N SER A 70 14.28 8.63 10.55
CA SER A 70 15.41 9.56 10.54
C SER A 70 16.73 8.82 10.80
N GLN A 71 17.77 9.19 10.09
CA GLN A 71 19.12 8.67 10.31
C GLN A 71 19.79 9.21 11.58
N ASN A 72 19.23 10.28 12.15
CA ASN A 72 19.75 10.91 13.35
C ASN A 72 18.84 10.62 14.55
N SER A 73 19.27 9.72 15.43
CA SER A 73 18.54 9.31 16.62
C SER A 73 18.33 10.45 17.64
N ALA A 74 19.19 11.46 17.66
CA ALA A 74 19.01 12.64 18.51
C ALA A 74 17.77 13.46 18.08
N VAL A 75 17.50 13.57 16.78
CA VAL A 75 16.29 14.19 16.26
C VAL A 75 15.06 13.38 16.66
N VAL A 76 15.14 12.06 16.59
CA VAL A 76 14.03 11.16 17.02
C VAL A 76 13.74 11.36 18.51
N ALA A 77 14.78 11.38 19.35
CA ALA A 77 14.67 11.60 20.79
C ALA A 77 13.99 12.94 21.13
N ALA A 78 14.32 14.01 20.40
CA ALA A 78 13.75 15.34 20.61
C ALA A 78 12.27 15.45 20.20
N ARG A 79 11.79 14.58 19.30
CA ARG A 79 10.43 14.65 18.75
C ARG A 79 9.35 13.96 19.57
N GLY A 80 9.67 13.36 20.72
CA GLY A 80 8.70 12.87 21.67
C GLY A 80 7.72 11.81 21.16
N LEU A 81 8.19 10.84 20.35
CA LEU A 81 7.40 9.70 19.93
C LEU A 81 6.94 8.85 21.12
N ASP A 82 5.81 8.20 20.96
CA ASP A 82 5.23 7.27 21.91
C ASP A 82 4.95 5.92 21.25
N ALA A 83 4.73 4.87 22.03
CA ALA A 83 4.45 3.54 21.52
C ALA A 83 3.35 2.86 22.33
N TYR A 84 2.44 2.17 21.63
CA TYR A 84 1.46 1.27 22.24
C TYR A 84 1.68 -0.15 21.72
N LEU A 85 1.92 -1.09 22.64
CA LEU A 85 2.14 -2.49 22.33
C LEU A 85 0.83 -3.25 22.49
N TYR A 86 0.50 -4.08 21.51
CA TYR A 86 -0.83 -4.71 21.43
C TYR A 86 -0.81 -6.20 21.09
N TYR A 87 0.35 -6.80 20.82
CA TYR A 87 0.41 -8.21 20.47
C TYR A 87 1.73 -8.85 20.91
N LEU A 88 1.63 -9.79 21.86
CA LEU A 88 2.75 -10.58 22.36
C LEU A 88 2.77 -11.94 21.65
N LEU A 89 3.93 -12.33 21.12
CA LEU A 89 4.15 -13.59 20.41
C LEU A 89 5.36 -14.31 21.00
N GLY A 90 5.27 -15.63 21.08
CA GLY A 90 6.35 -16.47 21.59
C GLY A 90 5.85 -17.88 21.84
N GLU A 91 6.80 -18.81 22.10
CA GLU A 91 6.44 -20.21 22.37
C GLU A 91 5.96 -20.42 23.80
N ASN A 92 6.60 -19.81 24.77
CA ASN A 92 6.34 -20.03 26.20
C ASN A 92 5.72 -18.77 26.83
N LEU A 93 4.59 -18.30 26.30
CA LEU A 93 3.89 -17.16 26.84
C LEU A 93 3.30 -17.48 28.23
N PRO A 94 3.24 -16.49 29.16
CA PRO A 94 2.81 -16.72 30.53
C PRO A 94 1.31 -17.06 30.68
N ALA A 95 0.48 -16.71 29.68
CA ALA A 95 -0.96 -16.98 29.70
C ALA A 95 -1.48 -17.55 28.38
N ASP A 96 -2.65 -18.21 28.42
CA ASP A 96 -3.32 -18.83 27.28
C ASP A 96 -4.25 -17.86 26.53
N THR A 97 -4.31 -16.61 26.96
CA THR A 97 -5.17 -15.60 26.40
C THR A 97 -4.41 -14.34 26.00
N HIS A 98 -4.89 -13.69 24.95
CA HIS A 98 -4.32 -12.45 24.43
C HIS A 98 -4.36 -11.32 25.47
N TYR A 99 -5.50 -11.14 26.13
CA TYR A 99 -5.67 -10.06 27.11
C TYR A 99 -4.73 -10.22 28.31
N GLU A 100 -4.63 -11.41 28.88
CA GLU A 100 -3.75 -11.68 30.02
C GLU A 100 -2.28 -11.51 29.65
N ASN A 101 -1.86 -11.96 28.48
CA ASN A 101 -0.51 -11.73 27.98
C ASN A 101 -0.18 -10.23 27.81
N LEU A 102 -1.15 -9.39 27.44
CA LEU A 102 -0.95 -7.93 27.44
C LEU A 102 -0.80 -7.36 28.83
N GLN A 103 -1.48 -7.92 29.86
CA GLN A 103 -1.29 -7.50 31.25
C GLN A 103 0.12 -7.89 31.76
N TYR A 104 0.63 -9.06 31.39
CA TYR A 104 2.02 -9.43 31.66
C TYR A 104 3.00 -8.46 30.95
N ALA A 105 2.79 -8.16 29.68
CA ALA A 105 3.62 -7.18 28.97
C ALA A 105 3.62 -5.81 29.67
N ARG A 106 2.48 -5.36 30.18
CA ARG A 106 2.36 -4.15 30.98
C ARG A 106 3.20 -4.22 32.26
N SER A 107 3.16 -5.34 32.97
CA SER A 107 3.95 -5.55 34.20
C SER A 107 5.46 -5.53 33.92
N TRP A 108 5.90 -5.95 32.74
CA TRP A 108 7.29 -5.89 32.30
C TRP A 108 7.77 -4.50 31.90
N GLY A 109 6.86 -3.53 31.84
CA GLY A 109 7.16 -2.12 31.54
C GLY A 109 6.74 -1.64 30.15
N PHE A 110 6.14 -2.49 29.33
CA PHE A 110 5.59 -2.06 28.04
C PHE A 110 4.31 -1.25 28.24
N LYS A 111 4.13 -0.23 27.38
CA LYS A 111 2.92 0.57 27.39
C LYS A 111 1.83 -0.14 26.57
N VAL A 112 0.78 -0.56 27.26
CA VAL A 112 -0.44 -1.11 26.69
C VAL A 112 -1.57 -0.09 26.87
N SER A 113 -2.40 0.11 25.87
CA SER A 113 -3.51 1.08 25.95
C SER A 113 -4.47 0.77 27.09
N ASP A 114 -4.88 1.80 27.83
CA ASP A 114 -5.91 1.68 28.87
C ASP A 114 -7.32 1.45 28.29
N ALA A 115 -7.49 1.69 26.99
CA ALA A 115 -8.72 1.40 26.24
C ALA A 115 -8.92 -0.10 25.95
N VAL A 116 -7.92 -0.96 26.17
CA VAL A 116 -8.06 -2.40 25.97
C VAL A 116 -9.08 -2.99 26.94
N ARG A 117 -10.05 -3.73 26.39
CA ARG A 117 -11.13 -4.37 27.15
C ARG A 117 -11.29 -5.83 26.74
N LYS A 118 -11.62 -6.68 27.73
CA LYS A 118 -12.10 -8.04 27.49
C LYS A 118 -13.63 -8.01 27.48
N LEU A 119 -14.23 -8.48 26.40
CA LEU A 119 -15.68 -8.46 26.17
C LEU A 119 -16.18 -9.90 26.02
N HIS A 120 -17.42 -10.17 26.43
CA HIS A 120 -17.99 -11.51 26.50
C HIS A 120 -19.23 -11.72 25.63
N SER A 121 -19.81 -10.64 25.08
CA SER A 121 -20.99 -10.71 24.23
C SER A 121 -20.94 -9.71 23.09
N VAL A 122 -21.78 -9.91 22.10
CA VAL A 122 -21.95 -8.98 20.96
C VAL A 122 -22.55 -7.65 21.43
N GLU A 123 -23.36 -7.69 22.47
CA GLU A 123 -23.96 -6.50 23.08
C GLU A 123 -22.88 -5.63 23.70
N GLU A 124 -21.96 -6.21 24.48
CA GLU A 124 -20.80 -5.49 25.02
C GLU A 124 -19.89 -4.92 23.91
N VAL A 125 -19.74 -5.64 22.79
CA VAL A 125 -19.00 -5.13 21.62
C VAL A 125 -19.65 -3.87 21.06
N LYS A 126 -20.98 -3.88 20.91
CA LYS A 126 -21.73 -2.70 20.42
C LYS A 126 -21.63 -1.52 21.36
N GLU A 127 -21.74 -1.76 22.68
CA GLU A 127 -21.58 -0.72 23.69
C GLU A 127 -20.18 -0.11 23.65
N TYR A 128 -19.15 -0.93 23.49
CA TYR A 128 -17.76 -0.51 23.38
C TYR A 128 -17.53 0.34 22.12
N ILE A 129 -18.11 -0.06 20.98
CA ILE A 129 -18.07 0.71 19.73
C ILE A 129 -18.71 2.09 19.94
N ASN A 130 -19.94 2.13 20.47
CA ASN A 130 -20.67 3.37 20.68
C ASN A 130 -19.94 4.32 21.65
N TYR A 131 -19.35 3.78 22.70
CA TYR A 131 -18.58 4.56 23.66
C TYR A 131 -17.38 5.24 22.98
N TRP A 132 -16.57 4.49 22.24
CA TRP A 132 -15.38 5.03 21.61
C TRP A 132 -15.65 5.87 20.36
N ASP A 133 -16.77 5.70 19.71
CA ASP A 133 -17.15 6.59 18.60
C ASP A 133 -17.31 8.04 19.09
N MET A 134 -17.76 8.23 20.33
CA MET A 134 -17.86 9.54 20.97
C MET A 134 -16.55 9.95 21.67
N GLU A 135 -15.98 9.07 22.48
CA GLU A 135 -14.87 9.38 23.40
C GLU A 135 -13.49 9.41 22.74
N ARG A 136 -13.33 8.86 21.56
CA ARG A 136 -12.02 8.84 20.84
C ARG A 136 -11.39 10.22 20.67
N LYS A 137 -12.19 11.27 20.64
CA LYS A 137 -11.73 12.66 20.52
C LYS A 137 -10.92 13.13 21.74
N ASN A 138 -11.14 12.48 22.89
CA ASN A 138 -10.46 12.76 24.14
C ASN A 138 -9.18 11.94 24.33
N LEU A 139 -8.88 11.04 23.38
CA LEU A 139 -7.63 10.28 23.43
C LEU A 139 -6.43 11.19 23.10
N PRO A 140 -5.28 10.97 23.76
CA PRO A 140 -4.08 11.76 23.51
C PRO A 140 -3.46 11.49 22.13
N VAL A 141 -3.99 10.52 21.39
CA VAL A 141 -3.47 10.02 20.11
C VAL A 141 -4.58 9.94 19.07
N ALA A 142 -4.22 10.09 17.80
CA ALA A 142 -5.15 9.90 16.69
C ALA A 142 -5.57 8.44 16.56
N THR A 143 -6.88 8.19 16.44
CA THR A 143 -7.45 6.85 16.25
C THR A 143 -8.49 6.87 15.15
N ASP A 144 -8.52 5.84 14.32
CA ASP A 144 -9.44 5.70 13.18
C ASP A 144 -10.38 4.49 13.30
N GLY A 145 -10.21 3.71 14.35
CA GLY A 145 -11.02 2.53 14.60
C GLY A 145 -10.54 1.72 15.78
N MET A 146 -11.01 0.49 15.86
CA MET A 146 -10.61 -0.48 16.86
C MET A 146 -10.45 -1.86 16.22
N VAL A 147 -9.74 -2.75 16.88
CA VAL A 147 -9.53 -4.13 16.44
C VAL A 147 -10.06 -5.08 17.49
N PHE A 148 -11.01 -5.93 17.09
CA PHE A 148 -11.52 -7.03 17.90
C PHE A 148 -10.75 -8.30 17.58
N LYS A 149 -10.30 -9.00 18.61
CA LYS A 149 -9.50 -10.20 18.48
C LYS A 149 -10.10 -11.31 19.33
N VAL A 150 -10.07 -12.55 18.81
CA VAL A 150 -10.41 -13.73 19.63
C VAL A 150 -9.39 -13.86 20.73
N ASN A 151 -9.83 -13.92 21.99
CA ASN A 151 -8.95 -13.86 23.16
C ASN A 151 -8.14 -15.16 23.40
N SER A 152 -8.73 -16.33 23.15
CA SER A 152 -8.06 -17.63 23.33
C SER A 152 -6.98 -17.87 22.28
N LEU A 153 -5.73 -18.06 22.67
CA LEU A 153 -4.62 -18.36 21.77
C LEU A 153 -4.82 -19.69 21.03
N ARG A 154 -5.44 -20.68 21.67
CA ARG A 154 -5.80 -21.95 21.01
C ARG A 154 -6.79 -21.73 19.89
N GLN A 155 -7.82 -20.90 20.11
CA GLN A 155 -8.80 -20.57 19.08
C GLN A 155 -8.16 -19.74 17.95
N GLN A 156 -7.27 -18.81 18.26
CA GLN A 156 -6.51 -18.07 17.24
C GLN A 156 -5.72 -19.03 16.34
N LYS A 157 -5.03 -20.00 16.93
CA LYS A 157 -4.26 -21.02 16.19
C LYS A 157 -5.16 -21.88 15.30
N ASN A 158 -6.33 -22.29 15.79
CA ASN A 158 -7.29 -23.09 15.03
C ASN A 158 -7.92 -22.34 13.84
N LEU A 159 -8.24 -21.05 14.05
CA LEU A 159 -8.76 -20.18 12.98
C LEU A 159 -7.71 -19.84 11.92
N GLY A 160 -6.46 -19.69 12.33
CA GLY A 160 -5.33 -19.45 11.44
C GLY A 160 -5.38 -18.12 10.71
N TYR A 161 -4.79 -18.11 9.52
CA TYR A 161 -4.58 -16.92 8.69
C TYR A 161 -5.10 -17.12 7.28
N THR A 162 -5.49 -16.02 6.66
CA THR A 162 -5.55 -15.91 5.20
C THR A 162 -4.15 -15.55 4.67
N ALA A 163 -3.99 -15.42 3.36
CA ALA A 163 -2.73 -14.94 2.77
C ALA A 163 -2.33 -13.52 3.25
N LYS A 164 -3.28 -12.73 3.72
CA LYS A 164 -3.05 -11.30 4.06
C LYS A 164 -3.32 -10.93 5.51
N SER A 165 -4.17 -11.68 6.20
CA SER A 165 -4.66 -11.28 7.52
C SER A 165 -5.03 -12.48 8.40
N PRO A 166 -5.04 -12.33 9.74
CA PRO A 166 -5.56 -13.33 10.64
C PRO A 166 -7.08 -13.49 10.48
N ARG A 167 -7.59 -14.72 10.61
CA ARG A 167 -9.03 -15.00 10.62
C ARG A 167 -9.68 -14.72 11.98
N TRP A 168 -8.89 -14.52 13.01
CA TRP A 168 -9.30 -14.33 14.40
C TRP A 168 -9.31 -12.84 14.83
N ALA A 169 -9.08 -11.92 13.90
CA ALA A 169 -9.12 -10.49 14.17
C ALA A 169 -9.94 -9.76 13.11
N ILE A 170 -10.69 -8.76 13.54
CA ILE A 170 -11.49 -7.89 12.67
C ILE A 170 -11.31 -6.44 13.08
N ALA A 171 -11.07 -5.58 12.09
CA ALA A 171 -11.00 -4.14 12.30
C ALA A 171 -12.39 -3.51 12.10
N TYR A 172 -12.80 -2.70 13.05
CA TYR A 172 -13.92 -1.80 12.93
C TYR A 172 -13.39 -0.37 12.73
N LYS A 173 -13.73 0.26 11.62
CA LYS A 173 -13.38 1.65 11.34
C LYS A 173 -14.52 2.56 11.74
N PHE A 174 -14.20 3.64 12.46
CA PHE A 174 -15.18 4.69 12.71
C PHE A 174 -15.64 5.32 11.39
N GLN A 175 -16.83 5.96 11.44
CA GLN A 175 -17.32 6.66 10.27
C GLN A 175 -16.29 7.70 9.82
N ALA A 176 -15.98 7.68 8.52
CA ALA A 176 -15.03 8.61 7.93
C ALA A 176 -15.56 10.05 8.05
N GLU A 177 -14.64 10.98 8.33
CA GLU A 177 -14.95 12.39 8.21
C GLU A 177 -15.28 12.75 6.77
N LYS A 178 -16.25 13.66 6.61
CA LYS A 178 -16.65 14.22 5.33
C LYS A 178 -16.37 15.71 5.30
N ALA A 179 -15.92 16.18 4.15
CA ALA A 179 -15.79 17.60 3.89
C ALA A 179 -16.53 17.96 2.61
N LEU A 180 -17.11 19.17 2.57
CA LEU A 180 -17.79 19.71 1.41
C LEU A 180 -16.85 20.64 0.66
N THR A 181 -16.68 20.42 -0.65
CA THR A 181 -15.81 21.23 -1.51
C THR A 181 -16.32 21.27 -2.95
N ARG A 182 -15.81 22.22 -3.74
CA ARG A 182 -16.23 22.41 -5.12
C ARG A 182 -15.44 21.51 -6.07
N LEU A 183 -16.16 20.88 -7.03
CA LEU A 183 -15.57 20.16 -8.15
C LEU A 183 -15.18 21.17 -9.25
N ASN A 184 -13.88 21.29 -9.52
CA ASN A 184 -13.38 22.23 -10.55
C ASN A 184 -13.25 21.57 -11.91
N SER A 185 -12.76 20.32 -11.95
CA SER A 185 -12.58 19.55 -13.19
C SER A 185 -12.43 18.07 -12.88
N VAL A 186 -12.51 17.24 -13.91
CA VAL A 186 -12.20 15.81 -13.83
C VAL A 186 -11.03 15.51 -14.74
N SER A 187 -10.00 14.88 -14.21
CA SER A 187 -8.88 14.34 -14.95
C SER A 187 -8.90 12.81 -14.93
N TYR A 188 -8.13 12.18 -15.80
CA TYR A 188 -8.11 10.73 -15.93
C TYR A 188 -6.69 10.21 -15.82
N GLN A 189 -6.51 9.09 -15.14
CA GLN A 189 -5.23 8.42 -14.97
C GLN A 189 -5.29 7.03 -15.56
N VAL A 190 -4.23 6.62 -16.25
CA VAL A 190 -4.09 5.27 -16.80
C VAL A 190 -3.15 4.46 -15.92
N GLY A 191 -3.65 3.37 -15.35
CA GLY A 191 -2.86 2.43 -14.57
C GLY A 191 -2.03 1.47 -15.43
N ARG A 192 -1.15 0.71 -14.81
CA ARG A 192 -0.27 -0.27 -15.49
C ARG A 192 -0.99 -1.35 -16.30
N THR A 193 -2.23 -1.66 -15.97
CA THR A 193 -3.09 -2.62 -16.69
C THR A 193 -4.03 -1.95 -17.67
N GLY A 194 -3.83 -0.66 -17.97
CA GLY A 194 -4.66 0.13 -18.86
C GLY A 194 -5.95 0.68 -18.23
N THR A 195 -6.27 0.33 -16.99
CA THR A 195 -7.46 0.83 -16.32
C THR A 195 -7.45 2.35 -16.23
N VAL A 196 -8.53 2.99 -16.68
CA VAL A 196 -8.69 4.45 -16.67
C VAL A 196 -9.54 4.85 -15.46
N THR A 197 -8.92 5.60 -14.57
CA THR A 197 -9.55 6.05 -13.33
C THR A 197 -9.84 7.54 -13.39
N PRO A 198 -11.10 7.97 -13.22
CA PRO A 198 -11.45 9.39 -13.13
C PRO A 198 -11.09 9.96 -11.77
N VAL A 199 -10.54 11.17 -11.77
CA VAL A 199 -10.10 11.88 -10.56
C VAL A 199 -10.71 13.28 -10.54
N ALA A 200 -11.45 13.58 -9.48
CA ALA A 200 -11.98 14.91 -9.22
C ALA A 200 -10.86 15.85 -8.77
N ASN A 201 -10.71 16.99 -9.42
CA ASN A 201 -9.88 18.10 -8.99
C ASN A 201 -10.77 19.10 -8.26
N LEU A 202 -10.41 19.43 -7.01
CA LEU A 202 -11.25 20.08 -6.03
C LEU A 202 -10.63 21.40 -5.57
N ASP A 203 -11.47 22.32 -5.08
CA ASP A 203 -10.96 23.37 -4.22
C ASP A 203 -10.31 22.73 -2.98
N PRO A 204 -9.17 23.26 -2.53
CA PRO A 204 -8.49 22.71 -1.35
C PRO A 204 -9.41 22.70 -0.13
N VAL A 205 -9.52 21.56 0.51
CA VAL A 205 -10.34 21.39 1.72
C VAL A 205 -9.57 20.62 2.79
N LEU A 206 -9.68 21.06 4.04
CA LEU A 206 -9.11 20.35 5.18
C LEU A 206 -9.99 19.13 5.51
N LEU A 207 -9.37 17.95 5.53
CA LEU A 207 -10.04 16.69 5.85
C LEU A 207 -9.07 15.77 6.60
N SER A 208 -9.44 15.39 7.82
CA SER A 208 -8.61 14.53 8.70
C SER A 208 -7.15 15.02 8.82
N GLY A 209 -6.99 16.33 9.08
CA GLY A 209 -5.68 16.96 9.27
C GLY A 209 -4.82 17.10 7.99
N THR A 210 -5.38 16.84 6.81
CA THR A 210 -4.68 17.01 5.53
C THR A 210 -5.49 17.89 4.58
N ILE A 211 -4.79 18.69 3.75
CA ILE A 211 -5.44 19.44 2.67
C ILE A 211 -5.64 18.53 1.47
N VAL A 212 -6.89 18.26 1.13
CA VAL A 212 -7.30 17.44 0.00
C VAL A 212 -7.61 18.36 -1.19
N LYS A 213 -6.98 18.09 -2.33
CA LYS A 213 -7.18 18.80 -3.61
C LYS A 213 -7.68 17.86 -4.72
N ARG A 214 -7.59 16.55 -4.51
CA ARG A 214 -7.95 15.53 -5.48
C ARG A 214 -8.61 14.35 -4.77
N ALA A 215 -9.63 13.77 -5.41
CA ALA A 215 -10.32 12.59 -4.90
C ALA A 215 -10.71 11.65 -6.05
N THR A 216 -10.72 10.35 -5.80
CA THR A 216 -11.13 9.38 -6.82
C THR A 216 -12.64 9.42 -7.05
N LEU A 217 -13.03 9.23 -8.30
CA LEU A 217 -14.42 8.97 -8.73
C LEU A 217 -14.63 7.50 -9.11
N HIS A 218 -13.65 6.66 -8.86
CA HIS A 218 -13.62 5.23 -9.13
C HIS A 218 -13.80 4.84 -10.61
N ASN A 219 -14.98 5.09 -11.21
CA ASN A 219 -15.32 4.68 -12.57
C ASN A 219 -16.49 5.51 -13.14
N GLU A 220 -16.87 5.21 -14.37
CA GLU A 220 -18.01 5.88 -15.06
C GLU A 220 -19.33 5.68 -14.31
N ASP A 221 -19.58 4.49 -13.78
CA ASP A 221 -20.85 4.17 -13.12
C ASP A 221 -21.09 5.09 -11.91
N ILE A 222 -20.04 5.41 -11.15
CA ILE A 222 -20.11 6.35 -10.02
C ILE A 222 -20.37 7.79 -10.51
N ILE A 223 -19.70 8.24 -11.57
CA ILE A 223 -19.94 9.57 -12.17
C ILE A 223 -21.42 9.70 -12.58
N ASN A 224 -21.96 8.68 -13.22
CA ASN A 224 -23.35 8.67 -13.69
C ASN A 224 -24.35 8.58 -12.52
N ALA A 225 -24.07 7.75 -11.51
CA ALA A 225 -24.92 7.61 -10.32
C ALA A 225 -24.99 8.90 -9.50
N LEU A 226 -23.91 9.68 -9.46
CA LEU A 226 -23.86 10.98 -8.79
C LEU A 226 -24.46 12.11 -9.63
N ASP A 227 -24.78 11.87 -10.90
CA ASP A 227 -25.20 12.93 -11.86
C ASP A 227 -24.30 14.19 -11.77
N LEU A 228 -23.01 13.96 -11.88
CA LEU A 228 -21.96 14.92 -11.55
C LEU A 228 -21.84 16.02 -12.62
N HIS A 229 -21.77 17.29 -12.19
CA HIS A 229 -21.55 18.45 -13.04
C HIS A 229 -20.37 19.27 -12.53
N ILE A 230 -19.66 19.92 -13.44
CA ILE A 230 -18.58 20.84 -13.08
C ILE A 230 -19.17 22.00 -12.28
N GLY A 231 -18.50 22.37 -11.19
CA GLY A 231 -18.97 23.39 -10.24
C GLY A 231 -19.84 22.86 -9.09
N ASP A 232 -20.21 21.57 -9.11
CA ASP A 232 -20.96 20.96 -8.01
C ASP A 232 -20.20 21.04 -6.69
N MET A 233 -20.95 21.23 -5.61
CA MET A 233 -20.46 20.99 -4.25
C MET A 233 -20.54 19.49 -3.96
N VAL A 234 -19.41 18.88 -3.63
CA VAL A 234 -19.28 17.44 -3.46
C VAL A 234 -18.75 17.08 -2.07
N PHE A 235 -19.24 15.97 -1.52
CA PHE A 235 -18.75 15.42 -0.27
C PHE A 235 -17.55 14.51 -0.55
N VAL A 236 -16.44 14.84 0.11
CA VAL A 236 -15.20 14.07 0.08
C VAL A 236 -15.05 13.31 1.38
N GLU A 237 -14.83 12.03 1.32
CA GLU A 237 -14.47 11.17 2.45
C GLU A 237 -13.02 10.72 2.36
N LYS A 238 -12.39 10.63 3.54
CA LYS A 238 -11.10 9.97 3.71
C LYS A 238 -11.27 8.93 4.82
N GLY A 239 -11.72 7.72 4.46
CA GLY A 239 -11.74 6.58 5.36
C GLY A 239 -10.33 6.12 5.70
N GLY A 240 -10.15 5.09 6.54
CA GLY A 240 -8.83 4.53 6.90
C GLY A 240 -7.92 4.18 5.72
N GLU A 241 -8.35 4.46 4.51
CA GLU A 241 -7.57 4.47 3.28
C GLU A 241 -6.96 5.86 3.05
N ILE A 242 -5.78 5.87 2.50
CA ILE A 242 -5.01 7.09 2.24
C ILE A 242 -5.63 7.92 1.11
N ILE A 243 -6.49 7.32 0.27
CA ILE A 243 -7.03 7.92 -0.95
C ILE A 243 -8.41 8.54 -0.69
N PRO A 244 -8.56 9.87 -0.83
CA PRO A 244 -9.85 10.52 -0.76
C PRO A 244 -10.78 10.07 -1.89
N LYS A 245 -12.08 9.96 -1.60
CA LYS A 245 -13.13 9.60 -2.58
C LYS A 245 -14.32 10.55 -2.51
N ILE A 246 -14.97 10.76 -3.64
CA ILE A 246 -16.25 11.47 -3.71
C ILE A 246 -17.37 10.49 -3.39
N THR A 247 -18.27 10.86 -2.47
CA THR A 247 -19.37 9.99 -2.02
C THR A 247 -20.76 10.51 -2.33
N ALA A 248 -20.92 11.83 -2.47
CA ALA A 248 -22.20 12.45 -2.77
C ALA A 248 -22.03 13.84 -3.37
N VAL A 249 -23.10 14.36 -3.97
CA VAL A 249 -23.24 15.74 -4.43
C VAL A 249 -24.26 16.45 -3.56
N ASP A 250 -23.95 17.67 -3.14
CA ASP A 250 -24.95 18.55 -2.50
C ASP A 250 -25.77 19.27 -3.59
N THR A 251 -26.88 18.66 -3.95
CA THR A 251 -27.77 19.20 -4.98
C THR A 251 -28.52 20.47 -4.51
N SER A 252 -28.60 20.72 -3.19
CA SER A 252 -29.22 21.91 -2.65
C SER A 252 -28.38 23.17 -2.89
N ALA A 253 -27.07 23.00 -3.00
CA ALA A 253 -26.12 24.07 -3.31
C ALA A 253 -25.97 24.36 -4.81
N ARG A 254 -26.65 23.60 -5.68
CA ARG A 254 -26.56 23.73 -7.14
C ARG A 254 -27.42 24.91 -7.62
N LEU A 255 -26.84 26.11 -7.59
CA LEU A 255 -27.51 27.36 -8.05
C LEU A 255 -27.55 27.48 -9.58
N LEU A 256 -26.48 27.04 -10.25
CA LEU A 256 -26.35 26.96 -11.70
C LEU A 256 -25.85 25.56 -12.04
N ILE A 257 -26.50 24.94 -13.03
CA ILE A 257 -26.09 23.63 -13.52
C ILE A 257 -24.92 23.84 -14.49
N GLY A 258 -23.73 23.39 -14.09
CA GLY A 258 -22.56 23.38 -14.94
C GLY A 258 -22.61 22.26 -16.00
N GLU A 259 -21.54 22.13 -16.76
CA GLU A 259 -21.41 21.07 -17.75
C GLU A 259 -21.44 19.69 -17.07
N LYS A 260 -22.28 18.78 -17.60
CA LYS A 260 -22.34 17.41 -17.12
C LYS A 260 -21.03 16.68 -17.38
N VAL A 261 -20.48 16.06 -16.35
CA VAL A 261 -19.28 15.23 -16.48
C VAL A 261 -19.62 13.98 -17.27
N ARG A 262 -18.94 13.80 -18.40
CA ARG A 262 -19.03 12.61 -19.24
C ARG A 262 -17.71 11.87 -19.24
N PHE A 263 -17.76 10.55 -19.12
CA PHE A 263 -16.56 9.75 -19.17
C PHE A 263 -15.92 9.82 -20.56
N ILE A 264 -14.61 9.85 -20.65
CA ILE A 264 -13.85 9.89 -21.91
C ILE A 264 -13.97 8.57 -22.66
N LYS A 265 -13.85 8.64 -23.99
CA LYS A 265 -13.95 7.48 -24.88
C LYS A 265 -12.60 7.00 -25.44
N GLU A 266 -11.57 7.83 -25.27
CA GLU A 266 -10.21 7.58 -25.74
C GLU A 266 -9.23 7.67 -24.58
N CYS A 267 -8.09 7.00 -24.72
CA CYS A 267 -7.01 7.08 -23.75
C CYS A 267 -6.61 8.54 -23.53
N PRO A 268 -6.51 9.00 -22.28
CA PRO A 268 -6.18 10.39 -21.98
C PRO A 268 -4.72 10.74 -22.28
N GLU A 269 -3.89 9.73 -22.50
CA GLU A 269 -2.48 9.93 -22.85
C GLU A 269 -2.33 10.51 -24.27
N PRO A 270 -1.71 11.70 -24.43
CA PRO A 270 -1.63 12.37 -25.72
C PRO A 270 -0.96 11.55 -26.82
N GLU A 271 0.04 10.75 -26.47
CA GLU A 271 0.78 9.89 -27.40
C GLU A 271 0.07 8.57 -27.71
N CYS A 272 -1.02 8.25 -27.02
CA CYS A 272 -1.74 6.98 -27.16
C CYS A 272 -3.07 7.14 -27.91
N ARG A 273 -4.02 7.92 -27.35
CA ARG A 273 -5.35 8.20 -27.91
C ARG A 273 -6.15 6.99 -28.40
N THR A 274 -5.80 5.79 -27.95
CA THR A 274 -6.48 4.56 -28.34
C THR A 274 -7.91 4.54 -27.78
N PRO A 275 -8.93 4.13 -28.56
CA PRO A 275 -10.29 3.97 -28.05
C PRO A 275 -10.34 3.03 -26.86
N LEU A 276 -11.02 3.47 -25.79
CA LEU A 276 -11.18 2.68 -24.57
C LEU A 276 -12.14 1.52 -24.80
N LYS A 277 -11.92 0.44 -24.05
CA LYS A 277 -12.79 -0.74 -24.01
C LYS A 277 -13.26 -1.02 -22.61
N ARG A 278 -14.42 -1.61 -22.49
CA ARG A 278 -14.97 -2.13 -21.23
C ARG A 278 -15.12 -3.64 -21.34
N ILE A 279 -14.62 -4.38 -20.37
CA ILE A 279 -14.80 -5.82 -20.31
C ILE A 279 -16.19 -6.09 -19.69
N GLU A 280 -16.94 -6.99 -20.29
CA GLU A 280 -18.24 -7.40 -19.76
C GLU A 280 -18.11 -7.90 -18.32
N GLY A 281 -18.96 -7.38 -17.43
CA GLY A 281 -18.91 -7.66 -15.99
C GLY A 281 -17.88 -6.86 -15.19
N GLU A 282 -17.12 -5.96 -15.80
CA GLU A 282 -16.24 -5.02 -15.11
C GLU A 282 -16.78 -3.58 -15.17
N ALA A 283 -16.66 -2.85 -14.05
CA ALA A 283 -17.07 -1.45 -13.99
C ALA A 283 -16.06 -0.49 -14.65
N ALA A 284 -14.82 -0.92 -14.82
CA ALA A 284 -13.74 -0.09 -15.32
C ALA A 284 -13.62 -0.11 -16.85
N TRP A 285 -13.33 1.06 -17.41
CA TRP A 285 -12.83 1.21 -18.77
C TRP A 285 -11.32 1.05 -18.79
N PHE A 286 -10.76 0.55 -19.89
CA PHE A 286 -9.32 0.37 -20.03
C PHE A 286 -8.82 0.69 -21.43
N CYS A 287 -7.58 1.12 -21.51
CA CYS A 287 -6.84 1.30 -22.74
C CYS A 287 -6.24 -0.05 -23.18
N PRO A 288 -6.62 -0.60 -24.34
CA PRO A 288 -6.12 -1.89 -24.80
C PRO A 288 -4.71 -1.84 -25.40
N ASN A 289 -4.11 -0.65 -25.56
CA ASN A 289 -2.79 -0.48 -26.15
C ASN A 289 -1.67 -0.73 -25.15
N GLU A 290 -1.50 -1.97 -24.70
CA GLU A 290 -0.52 -2.34 -23.69
C GLU A 290 0.93 -2.04 -24.10
N LYS A 291 1.23 -2.16 -25.41
CA LYS A 291 2.60 -2.04 -25.94
C LYS A 291 2.99 -0.63 -26.33
N GLY A 292 2.01 0.25 -26.57
CA GLY A 292 2.24 1.61 -27.05
C GLY A 292 1.82 2.72 -26.11
N CYS A 293 1.15 2.40 -25.00
CA CYS A 293 0.67 3.39 -24.04
C CYS A 293 1.75 3.69 -22.98
N PRO A 294 2.35 4.89 -22.93
CA PRO A 294 3.47 5.21 -22.05
C PRO A 294 3.19 4.97 -20.56
N PRO A 295 2.03 5.36 -19.97
CA PRO A 295 1.72 5.03 -18.58
C PRO A 295 1.69 3.53 -18.28
N GLN A 296 1.21 2.70 -19.22
CA GLN A 296 1.18 1.26 -19.05
C GLN A 296 2.58 0.67 -19.08
N ILE A 297 3.43 1.13 -19.99
CA ILE A 297 4.83 0.69 -20.11
C ILE A 297 5.58 1.05 -18.82
N LYS A 298 5.55 2.33 -18.44
CA LYS A 298 6.21 2.80 -17.20
C LYS A 298 5.68 2.07 -15.97
N GLY A 299 4.38 1.94 -15.85
CA GLY A 299 3.73 1.26 -14.70
C GLY A 299 4.11 -0.23 -14.59
N ARG A 300 4.35 -0.94 -15.71
CA ARG A 300 4.87 -2.31 -15.66
C ARG A 300 6.31 -2.37 -15.17
N ILE A 301 7.15 -1.43 -15.57
CA ILE A 301 8.53 -1.34 -15.08
C ILE A 301 8.54 -1.00 -13.59
N GLU A 302 7.70 -0.04 -13.14
CA GLU A 302 7.53 0.31 -11.73
C GLU A 302 7.06 -0.88 -10.89
N HIS A 303 6.12 -1.67 -11.42
CA HIS A 303 5.68 -2.90 -10.77
C HIS A 303 6.81 -3.91 -10.65
N PHE A 304 7.58 -4.12 -11.72
CA PHE A 304 8.71 -5.05 -11.76
C PHE A 304 9.77 -4.72 -10.71
N ILE A 305 10.15 -3.44 -10.57
CA ILE A 305 11.15 -2.99 -9.60
C ILE A 305 10.63 -2.95 -8.16
N SER A 306 9.32 -3.04 -7.95
CA SER A 306 8.70 -2.84 -6.65
C SER A 306 9.21 -3.82 -5.57
N ARG A 307 9.10 -3.40 -4.30
CA ARG A 307 9.58 -4.16 -3.14
C ARG A 307 9.04 -5.60 -3.07
N LYS A 308 7.81 -5.82 -3.49
CA LYS A 308 7.17 -7.15 -3.49
C LYS A 308 7.54 -8.00 -4.70
N ALA A 309 8.00 -7.37 -5.77
CA ALA A 309 8.47 -8.01 -6.98
C ALA A 309 10.00 -8.20 -6.93
N MET A 310 10.75 -7.57 -7.79
CA MET A 310 12.20 -7.74 -7.89
C MET A 310 13.00 -6.96 -6.84
N ASN A 311 12.36 -6.04 -6.11
CA ASN A 311 12.97 -5.23 -5.04
C ASN A 311 14.25 -4.50 -5.48
N ILE A 312 14.17 -3.79 -6.59
CA ILE A 312 15.29 -3.00 -7.11
C ILE A 312 15.25 -1.62 -6.46
N GLU A 313 16.15 -1.38 -5.53
CA GLU A 313 16.23 -0.10 -4.79
C GLU A 313 16.93 0.98 -5.63
N GLY A 314 16.66 2.24 -5.32
CA GLY A 314 17.25 3.41 -5.99
C GLY A 314 16.51 3.86 -7.25
N LEU A 315 15.50 3.13 -7.70
CA LEU A 315 14.62 3.47 -8.81
C LEU A 315 13.23 3.89 -8.29
N GLY A 316 12.77 5.05 -8.70
CA GLY A 316 11.42 5.56 -8.46
C GLY A 316 10.71 5.89 -9.76
N SER A 317 9.43 6.28 -9.68
CA SER A 317 8.61 6.65 -10.85
C SER A 317 9.24 7.76 -11.69
N GLU A 318 9.86 8.76 -11.05
CA GLU A 318 10.55 9.86 -11.75
C GLU A 318 11.74 9.34 -12.56
N THR A 319 12.58 8.48 -11.96
CA THR A 319 13.75 7.89 -12.63
C THR A 319 13.33 6.98 -13.78
N ILE A 320 12.32 6.15 -13.59
CA ILE A 320 11.77 5.31 -14.68
C ILE A 320 11.21 6.19 -15.80
N GLY A 321 10.50 7.27 -15.46
CA GLY A 321 10.01 8.26 -16.43
C GLY A 321 11.13 8.88 -17.24
N GLN A 322 12.23 9.26 -16.60
CA GLN A 322 13.44 9.80 -17.24
C GLN A 322 14.09 8.77 -18.18
N PHE A 323 14.31 7.55 -17.72
CA PHE A 323 14.89 6.47 -18.53
C PHE A 323 14.02 6.15 -19.76
N TYR A 324 12.70 6.11 -19.58
CA TYR A 324 11.76 5.91 -20.68
C TYR A 324 11.82 7.04 -21.70
N SER A 325 11.79 8.29 -21.26
CA SER A 325 11.83 9.48 -22.13
C SER A 325 13.12 9.57 -22.94
N LEU A 326 14.24 9.12 -22.38
CA LEU A 326 15.55 9.06 -23.05
C LEU A 326 15.74 7.81 -23.92
N GLY A 327 14.76 6.91 -23.95
CA GLY A 327 14.83 5.68 -24.73
C GLY A 327 15.76 4.61 -24.14
N LEU A 328 16.20 4.77 -22.90
CA LEU A 328 17.07 3.81 -22.20
C LEU A 328 16.35 2.54 -21.82
N VAL A 329 15.05 2.62 -21.51
CA VAL A 329 14.22 1.47 -21.15
C VAL A 329 12.90 1.50 -21.92
N ARG A 330 12.49 0.35 -22.45
CA ARG A 330 11.19 0.09 -23.08
C ARG A 330 10.39 -0.99 -22.32
N ASP A 331 11.11 -1.90 -21.70
CA ASP A 331 10.58 -2.88 -20.74
C ASP A 331 11.58 -3.10 -19.59
N ALA A 332 11.19 -3.86 -18.59
CA ALA A 332 12.03 -4.07 -17.42
C ALA A 332 13.31 -4.85 -17.70
N SER A 333 13.39 -5.62 -18.78
CA SER A 333 14.62 -6.34 -19.13
C SER A 333 15.75 -5.41 -19.56
N ASP A 334 15.41 -4.19 -20.05
CA ASP A 334 16.40 -3.17 -20.42
C ASP A 334 17.17 -2.64 -19.19
N LEU A 335 16.61 -2.77 -17.98
CA LEU A 335 17.32 -2.39 -16.74
C LEU A 335 18.64 -3.16 -16.57
N TYR A 336 18.70 -4.40 -17.04
CA TYR A 336 19.88 -5.27 -16.91
C TYR A 336 21.00 -4.91 -17.89
N THR A 337 20.75 -4.03 -18.85
CA THR A 337 21.74 -3.52 -19.83
C THR A 337 22.25 -2.13 -19.48
N LEU A 338 21.72 -1.48 -18.46
CA LEU A 338 22.10 -0.12 -18.08
C LEU A 338 23.57 -0.08 -17.60
N GLN A 339 24.28 0.93 -18.09
CA GLN A 339 25.67 1.19 -17.72
C GLN A 339 25.74 2.31 -16.66
N PRO A 340 26.59 2.19 -15.64
CA PRO A 340 26.73 3.21 -14.60
C PRO A 340 27.07 4.58 -15.14
N ASP A 341 27.95 4.66 -16.14
CA ASP A 341 28.39 5.91 -16.74
C ASP A 341 27.25 6.68 -17.42
N VAL A 342 26.34 5.93 -18.08
CA VAL A 342 25.16 6.52 -18.73
C VAL A 342 24.22 7.10 -17.68
N ILE A 343 23.97 6.35 -16.60
CA ILE A 343 23.09 6.79 -15.51
C ILE A 343 23.69 7.99 -14.77
N ALA A 344 25.00 7.97 -14.48
CA ALA A 344 25.69 9.03 -13.76
C ALA A 344 25.66 10.38 -14.52
N GLY A 345 25.56 10.34 -15.84
CA GLY A 345 25.43 11.53 -16.68
C GLY A 345 24.05 12.16 -16.70
N LEU A 346 23.04 11.56 -16.07
CA LEU A 346 21.67 12.06 -16.07
C LEU A 346 21.45 13.13 -14.97
N GLU A 347 20.44 13.97 -15.19
CA GLU A 347 20.07 15.00 -14.23
C GLU A 347 19.71 14.40 -12.87
N ARG A 348 20.24 14.97 -11.80
CA ARG A 348 20.08 14.53 -10.40
C ARG A 348 20.64 13.15 -10.08
N MET A 349 21.47 12.57 -10.96
CA MET A 349 22.18 11.33 -10.73
C MET A 349 23.68 11.60 -10.55
N GLY A 350 24.31 10.84 -9.66
CA GLY A 350 25.76 10.86 -9.46
C GLY A 350 26.33 9.45 -9.59
N GLU A 351 27.64 9.32 -9.67
CA GLU A 351 28.35 8.05 -9.83
C GLU A 351 27.94 7.00 -8.78
N ARG A 352 27.81 7.42 -7.51
CA ARG A 352 27.40 6.52 -6.42
C ARG A 352 25.97 6.03 -6.58
N SER A 353 25.05 6.92 -6.95
CA SER A 353 23.65 6.55 -7.19
C SER A 353 23.52 5.61 -8.39
N ALA A 354 24.26 5.89 -9.46
CA ALA A 354 24.29 5.06 -10.66
C ALA A 354 24.82 3.65 -10.35
N GLN A 355 25.93 3.55 -9.61
CA GLN A 355 26.49 2.27 -9.19
C GLN A 355 25.53 1.48 -8.30
N ASN A 356 24.88 2.14 -7.33
CA ASN A 356 23.89 1.50 -6.47
C ASN A 356 22.71 0.91 -7.26
N ILE A 357 22.22 1.61 -8.28
CA ILE A 357 21.15 1.11 -9.16
C ILE A 357 21.61 -0.14 -9.90
N VAL A 358 22.78 -0.11 -10.53
CA VAL A 358 23.31 -1.26 -11.28
C VAL A 358 23.53 -2.47 -10.35
N ASP A 359 24.04 -2.25 -9.15
CA ASP A 359 24.24 -3.30 -8.17
C ASP A 359 22.90 -3.89 -7.69
N ALA A 360 21.90 -3.05 -7.45
CA ALA A 360 20.55 -3.50 -7.09
C ALA A 360 19.90 -4.33 -8.21
N VAL A 361 20.08 -3.93 -9.46
CA VAL A 361 19.62 -4.72 -10.63
C VAL A 361 20.30 -6.09 -10.68
N LYS A 362 21.62 -6.15 -10.47
CA LYS A 362 22.35 -7.42 -10.41
C LYS A 362 21.87 -8.31 -9.26
N GLN A 363 21.66 -7.74 -8.07
CA GLN A 363 21.14 -8.47 -6.91
C GLN A 363 19.75 -9.05 -7.17
N SER A 364 18.94 -8.41 -7.98
CA SER A 364 17.60 -8.88 -8.31
C SER A 364 17.60 -10.24 -9.02
N CYS A 365 18.69 -10.63 -9.67
CA CYS A 365 18.83 -11.95 -10.28
C CYS A 365 18.67 -13.10 -9.27
N SER A 366 18.94 -12.87 -7.99
CA SER A 366 18.77 -13.86 -6.91
C SER A 366 17.40 -13.86 -6.25
N VAL A 367 16.47 -13.04 -6.72
CA VAL A 367 15.11 -12.99 -6.18
C VAL A 367 14.39 -14.32 -6.46
N PRO A 368 13.66 -14.89 -5.46
CA PRO A 368 12.97 -16.16 -5.61
C PRO A 368 11.97 -16.17 -6.77
N PHE A 369 11.84 -17.33 -7.43
CA PHE A 369 11.03 -17.47 -8.64
C PHE A 369 9.57 -17.03 -8.50
N GLU A 370 8.93 -17.29 -7.37
CA GLU A 370 7.56 -16.84 -7.14
C GLU A 370 7.40 -15.32 -7.19
N ARG A 371 8.43 -14.57 -6.81
CA ARG A 371 8.45 -13.12 -6.92
C ARG A 371 8.75 -12.65 -8.34
N VAL A 372 9.60 -13.37 -9.05
CA VAL A 372 9.83 -13.13 -10.49
C VAL A 372 8.52 -13.30 -11.25
N LEU A 373 7.78 -14.37 -10.99
CA LEU A 373 6.50 -14.63 -11.63
C LEU A 373 5.48 -13.51 -11.32
N PHE A 374 5.45 -13.01 -10.08
CA PHE A 374 4.65 -11.83 -9.71
C PHE A 374 5.12 -10.56 -10.45
N ALA A 375 6.44 -10.38 -10.59
CA ALA A 375 7.04 -9.23 -11.27
C ALA A 375 6.69 -9.13 -12.77
N LEU A 376 6.39 -10.25 -13.44
CA LEU A 376 5.93 -10.25 -14.83
C LEU A 376 4.63 -9.46 -15.02
N GLY A 377 3.85 -9.26 -13.95
CA GLY A 377 2.66 -8.43 -13.97
C GLY A 377 1.47 -9.01 -14.73
N ILE A 378 1.37 -10.33 -14.83
CA ILE A 378 0.28 -11.06 -15.49
C ILE A 378 -1.06 -10.63 -14.84
N ARG A 379 -2.04 -10.27 -15.65
CA ARG A 379 -3.35 -9.83 -15.17
C ARG A 379 -3.99 -10.91 -14.30
N TYR A 380 -4.59 -10.55 -13.18
CA TYR A 380 -5.19 -11.41 -12.15
C TYR A 380 -4.19 -12.28 -11.38
N VAL A 381 -2.90 -12.23 -11.68
CA VAL A 381 -1.86 -12.94 -10.94
C VAL A 381 -1.25 -12.02 -9.90
N GLY A 382 -1.79 -12.05 -8.70
CA GLY A 382 -1.22 -11.36 -7.53
C GLY A 382 -0.12 -12.20 -6.87
N GLU A 383 0.48 -11.67 -5.81
CA GLU A 383 1.56 -12.31 -5.03
C GLU A 383 1.21 -13.74 -4.60
N THR A 384 -0.01 -13.97 -4.11
CA THR A 384 -0.48 -15.29 -3.65
C THR A 384 -0.63 -16.28 -4.80
N VAL A 385 -1.21 -15.85 -5.92
CA VAL A 385 -1.39 -16.70 -7.10
C VAL A 385 -0.05 -17.05 -7.72
N ALA A 386 0.86 -16.08 -7.85
CA ALA A 386 2.22 -16.31 -8.33
C ALA A 386 2.96 -17.38 -7.49
N LYS A 387 2.85 -17.29 -6.17
CA LYS A 387 3.44 -18.27 -5.26
C LYS A 387 2.83 -19.66 -5.46
N LYS A 388 1.51 -19.77 -5.61
CA LYS A 388 0.83 -21.06 -5.84
C LYS A 388 1.24 -21.69 -7.17
N LEU A 389 1.29 -20.90 -8.24
CA LEU A 389 1.75 -21.36 -9.56
C LEU A 389 3.20 -21.84 -9.50
N ALA A 390 4.09 -21.07 -8.87
CA ALA A 390 5.48 -21.42 -8.72
C ALA A 390 5.67 -22.73 -7.93
N LEU A 391 4.95 -22.91 -6.82
CA LEU A 391 5.02 -24.12 -6.01
C LEU A 391 4.43 -25.35 -6.70
N ALA A 392 3.40 -25.18 -7.52
CA ALA A 392 2.76 -26.30 -8.22
C ALA A 392 3.53 -26.76 -9.47
N LEU A 393 4.10 -25.82 -10.22
CA LEU A 393 4.71 -26.09 -11.52
C LEU A 393 6.25 -26.00 -11.52
N HIS A 394 6.85 -25.44 -10.47
CA HIS A 394 8.29 -25.37 -10.18
C HIS A 394 9.16 -24.56 -11.14
N SER A 395 8.78 -24.37 -12.40
CA SER A 395 9.56 -23.62 -13.38
C SER A 395 8.68 -22.81 -14.34
N ILE A 396 9.27 -21.76 -14.92
CA ILE A 396 8.61 -20.95 -15.94
C ILE A 396 8.24 -21.79 -17.17
N ASP A 397 9.08 -22.74 -17.57
CA ASP A 397 8.84 -23.58 -18.75
C ASP A 397 7.58 -24.42 -18.56
N ARG A 398 7.38 -25.02 -17.39
CA ARG A 398 6.15 -25.76 -17.08
C ARG A 398 4.91 -24.86 -17.03
N ILE A 399 5.05 -23.59 -16.62
CA ILE A 399 3.94 -22.63 -16.67
C ILE A 399 3.62 -22.27 -18.11
N ILE A 400 4.62 -22.08 -18.96
CA ILE A 400 4.44 -21.79 -20.40
C ILE A 400 3.74 -22.95 -21.12
N GLU A 401 4.07 -24.19 -20.79
CA GLU A 401 3.49 -25.39 -21.39
C GLU A 401 2.09 -25.74 -20.84
N ALA A 402 1.72 -25.21 -19.68
CA ALA A 402 0.47 -25.54 -19.01
C ALA A 402 -0.75 -25.08 -19.80
N THR A 403 -1.75 -25.96 -19.88
CA THR A 403 -3.06 -25.62 -20.43
C THR A 403 -3.96 -24.97 -19.39
N THR A 404 -5.08 -24.38 -19.82
CA THR A 404 -6.09 -23.84 -18.91
C THR A 404 -6.58 -24.91 -17.92
N GLU A 405 -6.78 -26.14 -18.40
CA GLU A 405 -7.22 -27.27 -17.60
C GLU A 405 -6.19 -27.66 -16.53
N ASP A 406 -4.90 -27.63 -16.87
CA ASP A 406 -3.84 -27.93 -15.92
C ASP A 406 -3.78 -26.88 -14.80
N LEU A 407 -3.92 -25.60 -15.16
CA LEU A 407 -3.88 -24.50 -14.20
C LEU A 407 -5.08 -24.50 -13.25
N ILE A 408 -6.29 -24.84 -13.73
CA ILE A 408 -7.51 -24.91 -12.90
C ILE A 408 -7.42 -26.01 -11.84
N ARG A 409 -6.63 -27.08 -12.07
CA ARG A 409 -6.40 -28.13 -11.07
C ARG A 409 -5.59 -27.65 -9.86
N ILE A 410 -4.90 -26.52 -9.98
CA ILE A 410 -4.19 -25.91 -8.87
C ILE A 410 -5.21 -25.18 -7.98
N GLY A 411 -5.20 -25.46 -6.69
CA GLY A 411 -6.15 -24.90 -5.74
C GLY A 411 -6.19 -23.34 -5.78
N ASP A 412 -7.39 -22.78 -5.75
CA ASP A 412 -7.70 -21.35 -5.82
C ASP A 412 -7.33 -20.64 -7.15
N ILE A 413 -7.05 -21.42 -8.22
CA ILE A 413 -6.90 -20.87 -9.57
C ILE A 413 -8.16 -21.11 -10.36
N GLY A 414 -8.97 -20.04 -10.51
CA GLY A 414 -10.17 -20.08 -11.31
C GLY A 414 -9.90 -19.94 -12.81
N VAL A 415 -10.92 -20.22 -13.62
CA VAL A 415 -10.87 -20.17 -15.10
C VAL A 415 -10.30 -18.82 -15.59
N ARG A 416 -10.70 -17.71 -15.00
CA ARG A 416 -10.26 -16.37 -15.41
C ARG A 416 -8.77 -16.14 -15.23
N ILE A 417 -8.22 -16.62 -14.12
CA ILE A 417 -6.77 -16.56 -13.84
C ILE A 417 -6.02 -17.46 -14.82
N ALA A 418 -6.48 -18.70 -14.99
CA ALA A 418 -5.86 -19.66 -15.89
C ALA A 418 -5.82 -19.16 -17.34
N GLN A 419 -6.93 -18.61 -17.84
CA GLN A 419 -6.98 -18.01 -19.17
C GLN A 419 -6.02 -16.81 -19.31
N SER A 420 -5.90 -16.00 -18.29
CA SER A 420 -4.97 -14.85 -18.29
C SER A 420 -3.51 -15.30 -18.37
N VAL A 421 -3.14 -16.34 -17.64
CA VAL A 421 -1.78 -16.93 -17.68
C VAL A 421 -1.48 -17.51 -19.06
N VAL A 422 -2.37 -18.33 -19.62
CA VAL A 422 -2.22 -18.91 -20.95
C VAL A 422 -2.11 -17.82 -22.02
N ALA A 423 -2.95 -16.79 -21.97
CA ALA A 423 -2.93 -15.67 -22.91
C ALA A 423 -1.60 -14.90 -22.84
N TYR A 424 -1.08 -14.66 -21.63
CA TYR A 424 0.21 -13.99 -21.44
C TYR A 424 1.36 -14.72 -22.13
N PHE A 425 1.48 -16.03 -21.92
CA PHE A 425 2.53 -16.84 -22.53
C PHE A 425 2.26 -17.29 -23.96
N SER A 426 1.09 -16.98 -24.52
CA SER A 426 0.81 -17.12 -25.95
C SER A 426 1.29 -15.91 -26.77
N ASP A 427 1.65 -14.82 -26.13
CA ASP A 427 2.19 -13.64 -26.78
C ASP A 427 3.72 -13.76 -26.95
N GLU A 428 4.19 -13.71 -28.18
CA GLU A 428 5.61 -13.84 -28.50
C GLU A 428 6.49 -12.74 -27.88
N ASP A 429 5.96 -11.52 -27.71
CA ASP A 429 6.73 -10.44 -27.08
C ASP A 429 6.94 -10.72 -25.59
N ASN A 430 5.94 -11.29 -24.92
CA ASN A 430 6.07 -11.73 -23.53
C ASN A 430 7.05 -12.88 -23.38
N LEU A 431 7.04 -13.84 -24.30
CA LEU A 431 8.02 -14.93 -24.32
C LEU A 431 9.45 -14.39 -24.53
N ARG A 432 9.64 -13.44 -25.47
CA ARG A 432 10.93 -12.79 -25.66
C ARG A 432 11.39 -12.02 -24.44
N PHE A 433 10.49 -11.33 -23.75
CA PHE A 433 10.77 -10.63 -22.49
C PHE A 433 11.26 -11.60 -21.41
N VAL A 434 10.57 -12.72 -21.20
CA VAL A 434 10.95 -13.76 -20.24
C VAL A 434 12.32 -14.36 -20.61
N GLU A 435 12.55 -14.65 -21.88
CA GLU A 435 13.84 -15.22 -22.33
C GLU A 435 15.01 -14.24 -22.13
N ARG A 436 14.80 -12.94 -22.39
CA ARG A 436 15.80 -11.90 -22.08
C ARG A 436 16.13 -11.86 -20.59
N LEU A 437 15.12 -11.92 -19.68
CA LEU A 437 15.35 -12.00 -18.25
C LEU A 437 16.17 -13.26 -17.88
N ARG A 438 15.85 -14.40 -18.48
CA ARG A 438 16.60 -15.65 -18.28
C ARG A 438 18.08 -15.49 -18.66
N GLN A 439 18.36 -14.86 -19.80
CA GLN A 439 19.73 -14.61 -20.30
C GLN A 439 20.54 -13.72 -19.35
N TYR A 440 19.88 -12.80 -18.63
CA TYR A 440 20.52 -11.98 -17.60
C TYR A 440 20.68 -12.65 -16.25
N GLY A 441 20.27 -13.93 -16.12
CA GLY A 441 20.45 -14.74 -14.92
C GLY A 441 19.34 -14.61 -13.89
N VAL A 442 18.16 -14.06 -14.25
CA VAL A 442 17.00 -14.03 -13.37
C VAL A 442 16.49 -15.43 -13.09
N GLN A 443 16.10 -15.73 -11.85
CA GLN A 443 15.60 -17.03 -11.40
C GLN A 443 14.31 -17.43 -12.12
N MET A 444 14.32 -18.55 -12.84
CA MET A 444 13.17 -19.04 -13.62
C MET A 444 12.61 -20.36 -13.11
N GLN A 445 13.07 -20.80 -11.94
CA GLN A 445 12.60 -22.01 -11.27
C GLN A 445 12.80 -21.94 -9.76
N ILE A 446 12.07 -22.79 -9.03
CA ILE A 446 12.30 -22.97 -7.61
C ILE A 446 13.63 -23.72 -7.42
N THR A 447 14.47 -23.18 -6.55
CA THR A 447 15.74 -23.81 -6.11
C THR A 447 15.52 -24.73 -4.93
#